data_54420466ab289e0cd4d586da00607c69
#
_entry.id   54420466ab289e0cd4d586da00607c69
#
_cell.length_a   1.000
_cell.length_b   1.000
_cell.length_c   1.000
_cell.angle_alpha   90.00
_cell.angle_beta   90.00
_cell.angle_gamma   90.00
#
_symmetry.space_group_name_H-M   'P 1'
#
loop_
_entity.id
_entity.type
_entity.pdbx_description
1 polymer ?
#
loop_
_entity_poly.entity_id
_entity_poly.type
_entity_poly.pdbx_seq_one_letter_code
_entity_poly.pdbx_strand_id
1 'polypeptide(L)'
;MEKLFKELILRYQPYIYHDKLEPFPIRFVGCTVFTERMPSASFPKWVVDPAEEGAKQIIEYAIYYDYDIQHLYDLEHIWVAIDEKEEVIDCWCSFHGMRLRAAGVGTFRMEGTHPILYAQPGKHAMLPHPELFELHPQFHCACTSKAGGGLLLPALLKGAVKTNDCLDGEIAKYICAHYCFQPSLEFEQEKLLEEQFVTWPELLERIPGLILEQLRIITGSDDFCL
;
A
#
# COMPACT_ATOMS: atom_id res chain seq x y z
N MET A 1 1.47 -13.75 15.03
CA MET A 1 1.77 -12.41 15.64
C MET A 1 1.45 -12.43 17.12
N GLU A 2 2.36 -11.99 17.99
CA GLU A 2 2.14 -11.95 19.43
C GLU A 2 1.00 -10.98 19.80
N LYS A 3 0.22 -11.31 20.85
CA LYS A 3 -0.97 -10.56 21.24
C LYS A 3 -0.68 -9.07 21.49
N LEU A 4 0.39 -8.77 22.24
CA LEU A 4 0.77 -7.39 22.57
C LEU A 4 1.16 -6.57 21.34
N PHE A 5 1.88 -7.18 20.40
CA PHE A 5 2.22 -6.56 19.13
C PHE A 5 0.96 -6.24 18.31
N LYS A 6 0.00 -7.17 18.26
CA LYS A 6 -1.26 -6.97 17.55
C LYS A 6 -2.10 -5.84 18.15
N GLU A 7 -2.21 -5.79 19.47
CA GLU A 7 -2.92 -4.71 20.18
C GLU A 7 -2.30 -3.33 19.85
N LEU A 8 -0.97 -3.24 19.81
CA LEU A 8 -0.26 -2.01 19.44
C LEU A 8 -0.57 -1.60 18.00
N ILE A 9 -0.47 -2.53 17.04
CA ILE A 9 -0.76 -2.27 15.63
C ILE A 9 -2.18 -1.78 15.43
N LEU A 10 -3.17 -2.44 16.01
CA LEU A 10 -4.58 -2.07 15.86
C LEU A 10 -4.92 -0.74 16.52
N ARG A 11 -4.24 -0.39 17.63
CA ARG A 11 -4.43 0.88 18.33
C ARG A 11 -4.04 2.09 17.48
N TYR A 12 -3.04 1.96 16.60
CA TYR A 12 -2.50 3.07 15.80
C TYR A 12 -2.65 2.86 14.30
N GLN A 13 -3.44 1.86 13.87
CA GLN A 13 -3.67 1.62 12.44
C GLN A 13 -4.22 2.87 11.76
N PRO A 14 -3.71 3.25 10.59
CA PRO A 14 -4.29 4.32 9.82
C PRO A 14 -5.68 3.93 9.31
N TYR A 15 -6.59 4.90 9.23
CA TYR A 15 -7.85 4.75 8.51
C TYR A 15 -7.63 5.17 7.06
N ILE A 16 -7.82 4.20 6.15
CA ILE A 16 -7.60 4.38 4.73
C ILE A 16 -8.93 4.52 4.04
N TYR A 17 -9.07 5.59 3.26
CA TYR A 17 -10.26 5.88 2.50
C TYR A 17 -9.98 5.65 1.02
N HIS A 18 -10.79 4.81 0.39
CA HIS A 18 -10.78 4.55 -1.05
C HIS A 18 -11.93 5.25 -1.77
N ASP A 19 -11.76 5.50 -3.06
CA ASP A 19 -12.88 5.89 -3.92
C ASP A 19 -13.98 4.81 -3.85
N LYS A 20 -15.25 5.21 -3.81
CA LYS A 20 -16.38 4.26 -3.74
C LYS A 20 -16.43 3.24 -4.86
N LEU A 21 -15.81 3.56 -6.00
CA LEU A 21 -15.76 2.69 -7.17
C LEU A 21 -14.43 1.95 -7.28
N GLU A 22 -13.55 2.04 -6.28
CA GLU A 22 -12.29 1.32 -6.24
C GLU A 22 -12.49 -0.19 -6.34
N PRO A 23 -11.95 -0.88 -7.37
CA PRO A 23 -12.16 -2.31 -7.54
C PRO A 23 -11.20 -3.18 -6.71
N PHE A 24 -10.15 -2.60 -6.11
CA PHE A 24 -9.06 -3.31 -5.47
C PHE A 24 -9.07 -3.15 -3.96
N PRO A 25 -9.57 -4.14 -3.20
CA PRO A 25 -9.53 -4.09 -1.74
C PRO A 25 -8.11 -4.36 -1.21
N ILE A 26 -7.82 -3.87 -0.01
CA ILE A 26 -6.62 -4.23 0.73
C ILE A 26 -6.67 -5.72 1.08
N ARG A 27 -5.64 -6.48 0.69
CA ARG A 27 -5.55 -7.92 0.99
C ARG A 27 -4.88 -8.19 2.33
N PHE A 28 -3.74 -7.55 2.57
CA PHE A 28 -2.97 -7.69 3.80
C PHE A 28 -2.25 -6.39 4.15
N VAL A 29 -1.90 -6.25 5.43
CA VAL A 29 -1.07 -5.17 5.95
C VAL A 29 0.09 -5.80 6.72
N GLY A 30 1.30 -5.68 6.18
CA GLY A 30 2.54 -6.13 6.82
C GLY A 30 3.07 -5.06 7.77
N CYS A 31 3.21 -5.41 9.05
CA CYS A 31 3.56 -4.44 10.08
C CYS A 31 4.98 -4.62 10.61
N THR A 32 5.68 -3.50 10.84
CA THR A 32 6.98 -3.44 11.51
C THR A 32 6.95 -2.33 12.56
N VAL A 33 7.51 -2.59 13.74
CA VAL A 33 7.68 -1.57 14.81
C VAL A 33 9.16 -1.24 14.94
N PHE A 34 9.50 0.02 14.75
CA PHE A 34 10.85 0.55 14.93
C PHE A 34 10.95 1.26 16.27
N THR A 35 11.86 0.80 17.12
CA THR A 35 12.20 1.42 18.44
C THR A 35 13.61 1.98 18.44
N GLU A 36 14.38 1.71 17.39
CA GLU A 36 15.74 2.19 17.18
C GLU A 36 15.98 2.43 15.68
N ARG A 37 17.08 3.06 15.35
CA ARG A 37 17.46 3.36 13.97
C ARG A 37 17.78 2.09 13.19
N MET A 38 16.97 1.80 12.16
CA MET A 38 17.20 0.67 11.25
C MET A 38 16.58 0.91 9.87
N PRO A 39 17.11 0.27 8.80
CA PRO A 39 16.50 0.38 7.47
C PRO A 39 15.12 -0.31 7.44
N SER A 40 14.17 0.28 6.72
CA SER A 40 12.92 -0.40 6.40
C SER A 40 13.18 -1.54 5.42
N ALA A 41 12.74 -2.74 5.77
CA ALA A 41 12.89 -3.91 4.91
C ALA A 41 11.87 -3.92 3.76
N SER A 42 10.71 -3.29 3.95
CA SER A 42 9.66 -3.17 2.92
C SER A 42 9.85 -1.96 2.02
N PHE A 43 10.53 -0.90 2.53
CA PHE A 43 10.82 0.33 1.79
C PHE A 43 12.33 0.69 1.88
N PRO A 44 13.21 -0.01 1.15
CA PRO A 44 14.67 0.07 1.32
C PRO A 44 15.31 1.44 1.11
N LYS A 45 14.54 2.40 0.56
CA LYS A 45 15.00 3.79 0.37
C LYS A 45 15.02 4.60 1.66
N TRP A 46 14.44 4.09 2.74
CA TRP A 46 14.36 4.80 4.01
C TRP A 46 15.02 4.03 5.17
N VAL A 47 15.85 4.76 5.91
CA VAL A 47 16.32 4.36 7.24
C VAL A 47 15.40 5.06 8.25
N VAL A 48 14.63 4.29 8.98
CA VAL A 48 13.69 4.79 10.01
C VAL A 48 14.50 5.05 11.28
N ASP A 49 14.39 6.25 11.83
CA ASP A 49 15.05 6.64 13.07
C ASP A 49 14.04 7.35 13.99
N PRO A 50 13.41 6.63 14.95
CA PRO A 50 12.45 7.23 15.86
C PRO A 50 13.01 8.42 16.66
N ALA A 51 14.28 8.35 17.07
CA ALA A 51 14.90 9.42 17.87
C ALA A 51 15.08 10.72 17.06
N GLU A 52 15.44 10.62 15.77
CA GLU A 52 15.56 11.76 14.87
C GLU A 52 14.20 12.43 14.64
N GLU A 53 13.13 11.65 14.61
CA GLU A 53 11.75 12.18 14.45
C GLU A 53 11.09 12.59 15.78
N GLY A 54 11.80 12.48 16.91
CA GLY A 54 11.26 12.83 18.24
C GLY A 54 10.23 11.84 18.77
N ALA A 55 10.22 10.62 18.22
CA ALA A 55 9.29 9.55 18.58
C ALA A 55 9.95 8.52 19.51
N LYS A 56 9.15 7.87 20.34
CA LYS A 56 9.53 6.66 21.08
C LYS A 56 9.61 5.45 20.14
N GLN A 57 8.67 5.39 19.19
CA GLN A 57 8.57 4.32 18.20
C GLN A 57 7.87 4.79 16.94
N ILE A 58 8.16 4.12 15.83
CA ILE A 58 7.46 4.31 14.56
C ILE A 58 6.89 2.96 14.12
N ILE A 59 5.61 2.93 13.75
CA ILE A 59 4.97 1.75 13.18
C ILE A 59 4.86 1.93 11.67
N GLU A 60 5.39 0.97 10.93
CA GLU A 60 5.23 0.85 9.49
C GLU A 60 4.09 -0.11 9.17
N TYR A 61 3.22 0.32 8.28
CA TYR A 61 2.15 -0.45 7.66
C TYR A 61 2.43 -0.56 6.17
N ALA A 62 2.88 -1.74 5.72
CA ALA A 62 3.07 -2.06 4.30
C ALA A 62 1.79 -2.70 3.77
N ILE A 63 1.07 -1.97 2.95
CA ILE A 63 -0.29 -2.28 2.51
C ILE A 63 -0.22 -2.96 1.16
N TYR A 64 -0.68 -4.20 1.10
CA TYR A 64 -0.65 -5.03 -0.10
C TYR A 64 -2.01 -5.12 -0.76
N TYR A 65 -2.03 -4.86 -2.07
CA TYR A 65 -3.14 -5.06 -2.99
C TYR A 65 -2.76 -6.09 -4.06
N ASP A 66 -3.73 -6.87 -4.54
CA ASP A 66 -3.49 -7.83 -5.62
C ASP A 66 -3.22 -7.13 -6.96
N TYR A 67 -3.74 -5.92 -7.13
CA TYR A 67 -3.59 -5.11 -8.36
C TYR A 67 -3.40 -3.63 -8.01
N ASP A 68 -2.79 -2.92 -8.94
CA ASP A 68 -3.02 -1.51 -9.21
C ASP A 68 -3.63 -1.42 -10.62
N ILE A 69 -4.23 -0.30 -10.99
CA ILE A 69 -4.92 -0.16 -12.29
C ILE A 69 -3.98 -0.31 -13.51
N GLN A 70 -2.68 -0.30 -13.32
CA GLN A 70 -1.70 -0.42 -14.41
C GLN A 70 -0.88 -1.71 -14.37
N HIS A 71 -0.85 -2.42 -13.25
CA HIS A 71 -0.05 -3.64 -13.10
C HIS A 71 -0.58 -4.58 -12.02
N LEU A 72 -0.08 -5.81 -12.06
CA LEU A 72 -0.33 -6.80 -11.03
C LEU A 72 0.42 -6.40 -9.76
N TYR A 73 -0.20 -6.59 -8.62
CA TYR A 73 0.11 -6.22 -7.25
C TYR A 73 0.54 -4.76 -7.03
N ASP A 74 0.28 -4.27 -5.84
CA ASP A 74 0.78 -3.00 -5.36
C ASP A 74 1.19 -3.09 -3.89
N LEU A 75 2.14 -2.25 -3.49
CA LEU A 75 2.65 -2.19 -2.12
C LEU A 75 2.88 -0.73 -1.72
N GLU A 76 1.95 -0.20 -0.96
CA GLU A 76 2.02 1.16 -0.43
C GLU A 76 2.33 1.16 1.06
N HIS A 77 2.81 2.29 1.58
CA HIS A 77 3.30 2.35 2.95
C HIS A 77 2.77 3.55 3.71
N ILE A 78 2.52 3.32 5.00
CA ILE A 78 2.20 4.37 5.96
C ILE A 78 3.09 4.16 7.19
N TRP A 79 3.64 5.24 7.74
CA TRP A 79 4.43 5.23 8.96
C TRP A 79 3.82 6.18 9.97
N VAL A 80 3.60 5.69 11.19
CA VAL A 80 2.97 6.43 12.28
C VAL A 80 3.98 6.58 13.42
N ALA A 81 4.34 7.82 13.74
CA ALA A 81 5.26 8.14 14.83
C ALA A 81 4.50 8.38 16.13
N ILE A 82 4.93 7.74 17.21
CA ILE A 82 4.29 7.73 18.51
C ILE A 82 5.32 8.18 19.56
N ASP A 83 4.95 9.14 20.40
CA ASP A 83 5.81 9.69 21.45
C ASP A 83 5.78 8.89 22.77
N GLU A 84 6.50 9.37 23.78
CA GLU A 84 6.55 8.77 25.13
C GLU A 84 5.21 8.82 25.89
N LYS A 85 4.28 9.69 25.46
CA LYS A 85 2.93 9.82 26.03
C LYS A 85 1.91 8.94 25.33
N GLU A 86 2.36 8.13 24.35
CA GLU A 86 1.53 7.31 23.51
C GLU A 86 0.60 8.12 22.57
N GLU A 87 1.02 9.35 22.24
CA GLU A 87 0.33 10.21 21.28
C GLU A 87 0.95 10.07 19.88
N VAL A 88 0.12 10.11 18.84
CA VAL A 88 0.61 10.18 17.46
C VAL A 88 1.09 11.59 17.19
N ILE A 89 2.38 11.75 16.92
CA ILE A 89 3.02 13.05 16.71
C ILE A 89 3.28 13.37 15.23
N ASP A 90 3.36 12.34 14.38
CA ASP A 90 3.56 12.51 12.93
C ASP A 90 3.11 11.28 12.15
N CYS A 91 2.94 11.46 10.84
CA CYS A 91 2.60 10.41 9.90
C CYS A 91 3.27 10.68 8.54
N TRP A 92 3.77 9.62 7.92
CA TRP A 92 4.25 9.65 6.53
C TRP A 92 3.50 8.61 5.71
N CYS A 93 3.46 8.85 4.41
CA CYS A 93 2.86 7.91 3.46
C CYS A 93 3.72 7.81 2.20
N SER A 94 3.60 6.70 1.49
CA SER A 94 4.21 6.54 0.17
C SER A 94 3.33 7.17 -0.91
N PHE A 95 3.96 7.82 -1.85
CA PHE A 95 3.32 8.40 -3.03
C PHE A 95 4.23 8.21 -4.25
N HIS A 96 3.88 7.28 -5.12
CA HIS A 96 4.67 6.92 -6.32
C HIS A 96 6.16 6.66 -6.00
N GLY A 97 6.42 5.86 -4.98
CA GLY A 97 7.78 5.48 -4.55
C GLY A 97 8.57 6.59 -3.82
N MET A 98 7.94 7.70 -3.49
CA MET A 98 8.45 8.74 -2.60
C MET A 98 7.82 8.60 -1.21
N ARG A 99 8.54 9.02 -0.17
CA ARG A 99 8.01 9.19 1.18
C ARG A 99 7.58 10.65 1.36
N LEU A 100 6.32 10.88 1.66
CA LEU A 100 5.79 12.20 1.94
C LEU A 100 5.40 12.31 3.42
N ARG A 101 5.67 13.45 4.03
CA ARG A 101 5.21 13.76 5.38
C ARG A 101 3.78 14.30 5.30
N ALA A 102 2.82 13.64 5.94
CA ALA A 102 1.42 14.02 5.89
C ALA A 102 1.19 15.47 6.40
N ALA A 103 1.90 15.89 7.47
CA ALA A 103 1.87 17.25 7.97
C ALA A 103 2.55 18.29 7.05
N GLY A 104 3.29 17.87 6.02
CA GLY A 104 3.98 18.77 5.08
C GLY A 104 3.05 19.58 4.17
N VAL A 105 1.80 19.15 4.03
CA VAL A 105 0.74 19.84 3.26
C VAL A 105 -0.32 20.48 4.16
N GLY A 106 -0.02 20.68 5.43
CA GLY A 106 -0.93 21.21 6.46
C GLY A 106 -1.10 20.22 7.61
N THR A 107 -2.23 20.29 8.31
CA THR A 107 -2.57 19.31 9.35
C THR A 107 -3.20 18.10 8.70
N PHE A 108 -2.72 16.89 9.01
CA PHE A 108 -3.44 15.66 8.65
C PHE A 108 -4.56 15.38 9.68
N ARG A 109 -5.60 14.73 9.21
CA ARG A 109 -6.77 14.41 10.05
C ARG A 109 -6.49 13.19 10.92
N MET A 110 -7.07 13.18 12.12
CA MET A 110 -6.99 12.08 13.07
C MET A 110 -8.39 11.72 13.57
N GLU A 111 -8.63 10.44 13.80
CA GLU A 111 -9.76 9.94 14.58
C GLU A 111 -9.21 9.12 15.75
N GLY A 112 -9.22 9.70 16.95
CA GLY A 112 -8.51 9.14 18.11
C GLY A 112 -7.01 9.02 17.85
N THR A 113 -6.50 7.78 17.84
CA THR A 113 -5.09 7.47 17.54
C THR A 113 -4.85 7.06 16.09
N HIS A 114 -5.85 7.20 15.22
CA HIS A 114 -5.83 6.74 13.83
C HIS A 114 -5.61 7.89 12.86
N PRO A 115 -4.46 8.00 12.19
CA PRO A 115 -4.29 8.93 11.07
C PRO A 115 -5.25 8.58 9.93
N ILE A 116 -5.85 9.62 9.31
CA ILE A 116 -6.74 9.45 8.16
C ILE A 116 -5.95 9.76 6.90
N LEU A 117 -5.92 8.80 5.98
CA LEU A 117 -5.28 8.93 4.67
C LEU A 117 -6.23 8.46 3.57
N TYR A 118 -6.01 9.00 2.38
CA TYR A 118 -6.77 8.68 1.18
C TYR A 118 -5.87 7.97 0.18
N ALA A 119 -6.37 6.92 -0.44
CA ALA A 119 -5.69 6.22 -1.52
C ALA A 119 -6.08 6.84 -2.87
N GLN A 120 -5.11 7.10 -3.71
CA GLN A 120 -5.36 7.56 -5.09
C GLN A 120 -6.12 6.48 -5.85
N PRO A 121 -7.27 6.80 -6.46
CA PRO A 121 -8.07 5.82 -7.18
C PRO A 121 -7.25 4.99 -8.17
N GLY A 122 -7.33 3.68 -8.05
CA GLY A 122 -6.65 2.68 -8.86
C GLY A 122 -5.13 2.60 -8.73
N LYS A 123 -4.50 3.57 -8.04
CA LYS A 123 -3.03 3.65 -7.89
C LYS A 123 -2.55 3.52 -6.46
N HIS A 124 -3.45 3.61 -5.50
CA HIS A 124 -3.30 3.48 -4.05
C HIS A 124 -2.23 4.36 -3.39
N ALA A 125 -1.49 5.17 -4.15
CA ALA A 125 -0.56 6.15 -3.59
C ALA A 125 -1.28 7.06 -2.59
N MET A 126 -0.72 7.24 -1.38
CA MET A 126 -1.45 7.80 -0.24
C MET A 126 -1.22 9.31 -0.07
N LEU A 127 -2.29 10.06 0.24
CA LEU A 127 -2.23 11.46 0.64
C LEU A 127 -3.19 11.77 1.80
N PRO A 128 -2.91 12.80 2.62
CA PRO A 128 -3.79 13.22 3.70
C PRO A 128 -5.03 14.00 3.22
N HIS A 129 -5.04 14.45 1.97
CA HIS A 129 -6.07 15.29 1.36
C HIS A 129 -6.37 14.80 -0.05
N PRO A 130 -7.56 14.25 -0.33
CA PRO A 130 -7.88 13.63 -1.62
C PRO A 130 -7.91 14.63 -2.79
N GLU A 131 -8.20 15.90 -2.53
CA GLU A 131 -8.17 16.97 -3.53
C GLU A 131 -6.79 17.20 -4.16
N LEU A 132 -5.72 16.75 -3.49
CA LEU A 132 -4.35 16.84 -4.02
C LEU A 132 -4.08 15.84 -5.15
N PHE A 133 -4.86 14.79 -5.29
CA PHE A 133 -4.70 13.81 -6.38
C PHE A 133 -4.87 14.46 -7.76
N GLU A 134 -5.76 15.45 -7.87
CA GLU A 134 -6.00 16.15 -9.14
C GLU A 134 -4.79 16.92 -9.67
N LEU A 135 -3.79 17.19 -8.79
CA LEU A 135 -2.52 17.80 -9.22
C LEU A 135 -1.63 16.83 -10.00
N HIS A 136 -1.89 15.51 -9.91
CA HIS A 136 -1.11 14.53 -10.65
C HIS A 136 -1.53 14.50 -12.13
N PRO A 137 -0.60 14.68 -13.10
CA PRO A 137 -0.95 14.84 -14.52
C PRO A 137 -1.71 13.68 -15.16
N GLN A 138 -1.59 12.48 -14.59
CA GLN A 138 -2.26 11.27 -15.09
C GLN A 138 -3.52 10.88 -14.30
N PHE A 139 -3.91 11.66 -13.30
CA PHE A 139 -5.00 11.31 -12.40
C PHE A 139 -6.28 10.93 -13.16
N HIS A 140 -6.73 11.78 -14.09
CA HIS A 140 -7.99 11.57 -14.84
C HIS A 140 -7.94 10.43 -15.87
N CYS A 141 -6.75 9.95 -16.25
CA CYS A 141 -6.63 8.92 -17.29
C CYS A 141 -6.05 7.59 -16.76
N ALA A 142 -5.52 7.56 -15.55
CA ALA A 142 -4.90 6.35 -14.99
C ALA A 142 -5.88 5.17 -14.97
N CYS A 143 -7.10 5.40 -14.44
CA CYS A 143 -8.12 4.37 -14.30
C CYS A 143 -8.92 4.07 -15.59
N THR A 144 -8.67 4.81 -16.66
CA THR A 144 -9.40 4.70 -17.94
C THR A 144 -8.46 4.35 -19.09
N SER A 145 -8.06 5.33 -19.89
CA SER A 145 -7.30 5.12 -21.14
C SER A 145 -5.86 4.62 -20.92
N LYS A 146 -5.33 4.68 -19.70
CA LYS A 146 -3.98 4.21 -19.34
C LYS A 146 -3.96 2.99 -18.40
N ALA A 147 -5.10 2.33 -18.24
CA ALA A 147 -5.15 1.08 -17.48
C ALA A 147 -4.30 -0.01 -18.16
N GLY A 148 -3.74 -0.90 -17.34
CA GLY A 148 -2.85 -1.96 -17.78
C GLY A 148 -1.39 -1.50 -17.91
N GLY A 149 -0.45 -2.39 -17.72
CA GLY A 149 1.00 -2.08 -17.79
C GLY A 149 1.88 -3.29 -17.51
N GLY A 150 1.32 -4.36 -16.99
CA GLY A 150 2.04 -5.60 -16.71
C GLY A 150 2.53 -5.74 -15.28
N LEU A 151 3.30 -6.78 -15.03
CA LEU A 151 3.87 -7.11 -13.73
C LEU A 151 5.16 -6.34 -13.47
N LEU A 152 5.21 -5.60 -12.35
CA LEU A 152 6.43 -4.99 -11.85
C LEU A 152 7.09 -5.88 -10.82
N LEU A 153 8.38 -6.17 -11.02
CA LEU A 153 9.19 -6.97 -10.07
C LEU A 153 10.24 -6.09 -9.38
N PRO A 154 9.94 -5.55 -8.20
CA PRO A 154 10.96 -4.83 -7.43
C PRO A 154 12.07 -5.79 -6.98
N ALA A 155 13.25 -5.23 -6.65
CA ALA A 155 14.41 -6.01 -6.22
C ALA A 155 14.12 -6.96 -5.05
N LEU A 156 13.18 -6.60 -4.21
CA LEU A 156 12.67 -7.37 -3.07
C LEU A 156 12.13 -8.75 -3.47
N LEU A 157 11.49 -8.85 -4.64
CA LEU A 157 10.86 -10.09 -5.14
C LEU A 157 11.67 -10.75 -6.26
N LYS A 158 12.87 -10.23 -6.56
CA LYS A 158 13.70 -10.73 -7.65
C LYS A 158 14.03 -12.21 -7.47
N GLY A 159 13.66 -13.01 -8.44
CA GLY A 159 13.88 -14.46 -8.45
C GLY A 159 12.72 -15.28 -7.86
N ALA A 160 11.76 -14.65 -7.16
CA ALA A 160 10.57 -15.33 -6.64
C ALA A 160 9.46 -15.47 -7.71
N VAL A 161 9.29 -14.44 -8.54
CA VAL A 161 8.35 -14.42 -9.67
C VAL A 161 9.07 -13.90 -10.89
N LYS A 162 8.78 -14.47 -12.07
CA LYS A 162 9.31 -14.02 -13.35
C LYS A 162 8.17 -13.61 -14.27
N THR A 163 8.45 -12.68 -15.16
CA THR A 163 7.53 -12.23 -16.19
C THR A 163 8.24 -12.11 -17.55
N ASN A 164 7.46 -11.97 -18.61
CA ASN A 164 7.91 -11.70 -19.97
C ASN A 164 6.86 -10.85 -20.69
N ASP A 165 7.20 -10.30 -21.85
CA ASP A 165 6.32 -9.38 -22.61
C ASP A 165 4.95 -9.99 -22.96
N CYS A 166 4.89 -11.31 -23.16
CA CYS A 166 3.63 -11.99 -23.46
C CYS A 166 2.71 -11.98 -22.24
N LEU A 167 3.22 -12.42 -21.08
CA LEU A 167 2.49 -12.44 -19.81
C LEU A 167 2.09 -11.03 -19.36
N ASP A 168 3.01 -10.07 -19.46
CA ASP A 168 2.71 -8.65 -19.15
C ASP A 168 1.59 -8.11 -20.05
N GLY A 169 1.58 -8.50 -21.33
CA GLY A 169 0.50 -8.15 -22.25
C GLY A 169 -0.85 -8.79 -21.90
N GLU A 170 -0.86 -10.01 -21.37
CA GLU A 170 -2.08 -10.67 -20.88
C GLU A 170 -2.62 -10.01 -19.63
N ILE A 171 -1.73 -9.69 -18.65
CA ILE A 171 -2.08 -8.96 -17.43
C ILE A 171 -2.69 -7.59 -17.79
N ALA A 172 -2.03 -6.84 -18.66
CA ALA A 172 -2.51 -5.53 -19.09
C ALA A 172 -3.91 -5.59 -19.71
N LYS A 173 -4.15 -6.57 -20.59
CA LYS A 173 -5.48 -6.78 -21.22
C LYS A 173 -6.53 -7.16 -20.19
N TYR A 174 -6.18 -8.04 -19.25
CA TYR A 174 -7.08 -8.49 -18.20
C TYR A 174 -7.51 -7.30 -17.31
N ILE A 175 -6.55 -6.52 -16.81
CA ILE A 175 -6.81 -5.33 -15.98
C ILE A 175 -7.70 -4.34 -16.75
N CYS A 176 -7.36 -4.06 -18.00
CA CYS A 176 -8.12 -3.14 -18.85
C CYS A 176 -9.56 -3.60 -19.06
N ALA A 177 -9.77 -4.91 -19.27
CA ALA A 177 -11.09 -5.47 -19.53
C ALA A 177 -12.01 -5.56 -18.30
N HIS A 178 -11.43 -5.74 -17.10
CA HIS A 178 -12.20 -6.05 -15.91
C HIS A 178 -12.25 -4.92 -14.89
N TYR A 179 -11.27 -4.01 -14.89
CA TYR A 179 -11.07 -3.07 -13.78
C TYR A 179 -11.05 -1.59 -14.20
N CYS A 180 -11.12 -1.26 -15.51
CA CYS A 180 -11.27 0.13 -15.92
C CYS A 180 -12.50 0.78 -15.29
N PHE A 181 -12.33 1.92 -14.64
CA PHE A 181 -13.43 2.67 -14.02
C PHE A 181 -13.20 4.19 -14.10
N GLN A 182 -14.27 4.94 -13.95
CA GLN A 182 -14.19 6.39 -13.78
C GLN A 182 -14.27 6.69 -12.27
N PRO A 183 -13.22 7.23 -11.63
CA PRO A 183 -13.28 7.58 -10.20
C PRO A 183 -14.47 8.48 -9.87
N SER A 184 -15.14 8.17 -8.77
CA SER A 184 -16.29 8.94 -8.27
C SER A 184 -15.87 10.21 -7.53
N LEU A 185 -14.66 10.23 -6.99
CA LEU A 185 -14.12 11.22 -6.06
C LEU A 185 -14.91 11.33 -4.75
N GLU A 186 -15.73 10.34 -4.47
CA GLU A 186 -16.35 10.13 -3.18
C GLU A 186 -15.59 9.01 -2.45
N PHE A 187 -15.13 9.28 -1.24
CA PHE A 187 -14.26 8.38 -0.51
C PHE A 187 -14.96 7.76 0.67
N GLU A 188 -14.78 6.46 0.86
CA GLU A 188 -15.29 5.68 1.99
C GLU A 188 -14.15 4.94 2.69
N GLN A 189 -14.24 4.83 4.03
CA GLN A 189 -13.26 4.11 4.82
C GLN A 189 -13.33 2.61 4.51
N GLU A 190 -12.21 2.02 4.14
CA GLU A 190 -12.09 0.57 4.09
C GLU A 190 -11.92 -0.01 5.50
N LYS A 191 -12.81 -0.93 5.87
CA LYS A 191 -12.79 -1.58 7.18
C LYS A 191 -11.91 -2.83 7.11
N LEU A 192 -10.72 -2.72 7.69
CA LEU A 192 -9.80 -3.84 7.77
C LEU A 192 -10.17 -4.77 8.92
N LEU A 193 -10.09 -6.08 8.66
CA LEU A 193 -10.26 -7.11 9.66
C LEU A 193 -8.91 -7.40 10.36
N GLU A 194 -8.96 -7.84 11.60
CA GLU A 194 -7.75 -8.11 12.38
C GLU A 194 -6.82 -9.16 11.76
N GLU A 195 -7.35 -10.12 11.02
CA GLU A 195 -6.59 -11.18 10.33
C GLU A 195 -5.82 -10.69 9.10
N GLN A 196 -6.14 -9.51 8.59
CA GLN A 196 -5.39 -8.90 7.50
C GLN A 196 -4.06 -8.30 7.97
N PHE A 197 -3.92 -8.00 9.28
CA PHE A 197 -2.68 -7.51 9.86
C PHE A 197 -1.75 -8.67 10.20
N VAL A 198 -0.58 -8.66 9.59
CA VAL A 198 0.48 -9.66 9.78
C VAL A 198 1.82 -8.96 10.02
N THR A 199 2.86 -9.68 10.42
CA THR A 199 4.21 -9.10 10.44
C THR A 199 4.72 -8.93 9.00
N TRP A 200 5.64 -7.98 8.78
CA TRP A 200 6.23 -7.81 7.46
C TRP A 200 6.90 -9.10 6.91
N PRO A 201 7.68 -9.87 7.69
CA PRO A 201 8.22 -11.13 7.20
C PRO A 201 7.14 -12.13 6.76
N GLU A 202 6.01 -12.23 7.48
CA GLU A 202 4.89 -13.09 7.09
C GLU A 202 4.25 -12.63 5.78
N LEU A 203 4.08 -11.32 5.58
CA LEU A 203 3.56 -10.79 4.31
C LEU A 203 4.54 -11.06 3.17
N LEU A 204 5.82 -10.77 3.37
CA LEU A 204 6.86 -10.99 2.35
C LEU A 204 6.89 -12.44 1.86
N GLU A 205 6.71 -13.41 2.78
CA GLU A 205 6.63 -14.82 2.45
C GLU A 205 5.37 -15.17 1.62
N ARG A 206 4.26 -14.47 1.85
CA ARG A 206 2.98 -14.71 1.16
C ARG A 206 2.92 -14.11 -0.24
N ILE A 207 3.55 -12.95 -0.47
CA ILE A 207 3.41 -12.17 -1.72
C ILE A 207 3.65 -13.01 -2.98
N PRO A 208 4.68 -13.86 -3.12
CA PRO A 208 4.85 -14.67 -4.31
C PRO A 208 3.67 -15.60 -4.60
N GLY A 209 3.10 -16.20 -3.55
CA GLY A 209 1.92 -17.06 -3.67
C GLY A 209 0.67 -16.30 -4.10
N LEU A 210 0.47 -15.09 -3.56
CA LEU A 210 -0.64 -14.20 -3.92
C LEU A 210 -0.55 -13.77 -5.40
N ILE A 211 0.64 -13.40 -5.85
CA ILE A 211 0.87 -13.06 -7.26
C ILE A 211 0.56 -14.26 -8.18
N LEU A 212 1.05 -15.47 -7.82
CA LEU A 212 0.78 -16.68 -8.59
C LEU A 212 -0.71 -17.03 -8.62
N GLU A 213 -1.45 -16.79 -7.54
CA GLU A 213 -2.91 -16.94 -7.49
C GLU A 213 -3.58 -16.06 -8.56
N GLN A 214 -3.20 -14.78 -8.64
CA GLN A 214 -3.76 -13.86 -9.63
C GLN A 214 -3.34 -14.23 -11.06
N LEU A 215 -2.11 -14.66 -11.27
CA LEU A 215 -1.66 -15.15 -12.59
C LEU A 215 -2.48 -16.35 -13.07
N ARG A 216 -2.84 -17.30 -12.20
CA ARG A 216 -3.74 -18.40 -12.54
C ARG A 216 -5.12 -17.92 -12.98
N ILE A 217 -5.66 -16.92 -12.29
CA ILE A 217 -6.95 -16.33 -12.65
C ILE A 217 -6.88 -15.67 -14.04
N ILE A 218 -5.81 -14.93 -14.32
CA ILE A 218 -5.62 -14.20 -15.58
C ILE A 218 -5.42 -15.13 -16.76
N THR A 219 -4.56 -16.15 -16.60
CA THR A 219 -4.14 -17.03 -17.73
C THR A 219 -4.93 -18.30 -17.84
N GLY A 220 -5.64 -18.71 -16.78
CA GLY A 220 -6.33 -20.01 -16.71
C GLY A 220 -5.39 -21.21 -16.67
N SER A 221 -4.08 -21.02 -16.40
CA SER A 221 -3.05 -22.05 -16.42
C SER A 221 -2.18 -22.02 -15.17
N ASP A 222 -1.59 -23.17 -14.82
CA ASP A 222 -0.52 -23.30 -13.83
C ASP A 222 0.88 -23.25 -14.48
N ASP A 223 0.97 -23.34 -15.80
CA ASP A 223 2.20 -23.32 -16.57
C ASP A 223 2.61 -21.87 -16.90
N PHE A 224 2.93 -21.09 -15.86
CA PHE A 224 3.72 -19.89 -16.08
C PHE A 224 5.16 -20.33 -16.32
N CYS A 225 5.80 -19.89 -17.37
CA CYS A 225 7.25 -20.01 -17.53
C CYS A 225 7.94 -19.21 -16.42
N LEU A 226 8.04 -19.80 -15.23
CA LEU A 226 8.79 -19.28 -14.09
C LEU A 226 10.29 -19.53 -14.26
#